data_de13b82d2d6d8a613ca746750a02d8c2
#
_entry.id   de13b82d2d6d8a613ca746750a02d8c2
#
_cell.length_a   1.000
_cell.length_b   1.000
_cell.length_c   1.000
_cell.angle_alpha   90.00
_cell.angle_beta   90.00
_cell.angle_gamma   90.00
#
_symmetry.space_group_name_H-M   'P 1'
#
loop_
_entity.id
_entity.type
_entity.pdbx_description
1 polymer ?
#
loop_
_entity_poly.entity_id
_entity_poly.type
_entity_poly.pdbx_seq_one_letter_code
_entity_poly.pdbx_strand_id
1 'polypeptide(L)'
;MKWMIASDLHGSAYWCEKMVERYKEEGAGKLLLLGDILYHGPRNDLPKDYAPKKVIEILNGMKEELLCIRGNCDCEVDQMVLKFPILADYCYLNLAGDPEEKNSDITIFATHGHVFHPHNLPMLKDGDILLNGHTHI
;
A
#
# COMPACT_ATOMS: atom_id res chain seq x y z
N MET A 1 6.56 14.34 8.82
CA MET A 1 6.08 14.00 7.44
C MET A 1 4.78 13.21 7.55
N LYS A 2 3.78 13.60 6.79
CA LYS A 2 2.51 12.87 6.71
C LYS A 2 2.61 11.74 5.69
N TRP A 3 2.17 10.56 6.05
CA TRP A 3 2.04 9.41 5.16
C TRP A 3 0.58 9.16 4.84
N MET A 4 0.29 8.90 3.59
CA MET A 4 -1.00 8.36 3.16
C MET A 4 -0.86 6.85 2.92
N ILE A 5 -1.90 6.11 3.24
CA ILE A 5 -1.93 4.65 3.08
C ILE A 5 -3.12 4.31 2.18
N ALA A 6 -2.90 3.48 1.17
CA ALA A 6 -3.94 3.01 0.28
C ALA A 6 -3.68 1.55 -0.13
N SER A 7 -4.69 0.88 -0.65
CA SER A 7 -4.60 -0.53 -1.03
C SER A 7 -5.64 -0.88 -2.09
N ASP A 8 -5.40 -1.99 -2.79
CA ASP A 8 -6.40 -2.64 -3.62
C ASP A 8 -6.98 -1.77 -4.74
N LEU A 9 -6.09 -1.12 -5.50
CA LEU A 9 -6.47 -0.31 -6.69
C LEU A 9 -7.04 -1.17 -7.80
N HIS A 10 -6.53 -2.40 -7.95
CA HIS A 10 -6.96 -3.37 -8.96
C HIS A 10 -7.06 -2.81 -10.39
N GLY A 11 -6.16 -1.90 -10.76
CA GLY A 11 -6.10 -1.32 -12.10
C GLY A 11 -7.14 -0.26 -12.39
N SER A 12 -7.89 0.22 -11.41
CA SER A 12 -8.86 1.30 -11.56
C SER A 12 -8.16 2.65 -11.70
N ALA A 13 -8.19 3.22 -12.90
CA ALA A 13 -7.66 4.57 -13.12
C ALA A 13 -8.49 5.62 -12.38
N TYR A 14 -9.80 5.44 -12.29
CA TYR A 14 -10.67 6.35 -11.54
C TYR A 14 -10.25 6.45 -10.07
N TRP A 15 -10.11 5.32 -9.38
CA TRP A 15 -9.74 5.31 -7.97
C TRP A 15 -8.27 5.72 -7.77
N CYS A 16 -7.39 5.38 -8.72
CA CYS A 16 -6.00 5.84 -8.69
C CYS A 16 -5.91 7.38 -8.76
N GLU A 17 -6.66 8.00 -9.67
CA GLU A 17 -6.73 9.47 -9.77
C GLU A 17 -7.28 10.10 -8.49
N LYS A 18 -8.36 9.56 -7.93
CA LYS A 18 -8.94 10.02 -6.66
C LYS A 18 -7.96 9.91 -5.49
N MET A 19 -7.23 8.81 -5.44
CA MET A 19 -6.16 8.63 -4.44
C MET A 19 -5.08 9.71 -4.58
N VAL A 20 -4.63 10.00 -5.80
CA VAL A 20 -3.60 11.02 -6.03
C VAL A 20 -4.12 12.44 -5.74
N GLU A 21 -5.37 12.74 -6.09
CA GLU A 21 -6.01 14.00 -5.68
C GLU A 21 -5.97 14.15 -4.16
N ARG A 22 -6.41 13.13 -3.44
CA ARG A 22 -6.43 13.14 -1.98
C ARG A 22 -5.04 13.24 -1.37
N TYR A 23 -4.07 12.54 -1.94
CA TYR A 23 -2.67 12.61 -1.52
C TYR A 23 -2.15 14.06 -1.56
N LYS A 24 -2.45 14.79 -2.63
CA LYS A 24 -2.06 16.19 -2.80
C LYS A 24 -2.81 17.10 -1.83
N GLU A 25 -4.13 16.95 -1.71
CA GLU A 25 -4.96 17.73 -0.79
C GLU A 25 -4.50 17.62 0.66
N GLU A 26 -4.12 16.42 1.09
CA GLU A 26 -3.63 16.16 2.44
C GLU A 26 -2.19 16.63 2.67
N GLY A 27 -1.49 17.04 1.64
CA GLY A 27 -0.08 17.44 1.74
C GLY A 27 0.82 16.31 2.22
N ALA A 28 0.49 15.07 1.85
CA ALA A 28 1.30 13.91 2.23
C ALA A 28 2.65 13.91 1.50
N GLY A 29 3.68 13.44 2.17
CA GLY A 29 5.04 13.34 1.61
C GLY A 29 5.42 11.95 1.15
N LYS A 30 4.68 10.92 1.59
CA LYS A 30 4.85 9.52 1.18
C LYS A 30 3.49 8.83 1.05
N LEU A 31 3.42 7.90 0.10
CA LEU A 31 2.27 7.03 -0.12
C LEU A 31 2.71 5.58 0.04
N LEU A 32 2.12 4.89 1.02
CA LEU A 32 2.30 3.45 1.22
C LEU A 32 1.15 2.72 0.54
N LEU A 33 1.47 1.88 -0.44
CA LEU A 33 0.52 1.00 -1.11
C LEU A 33 0.62 -0.41 -0.53
N LEU A 34 -0.49 -0.97 -0.09
CA LEU A 34 -0.55 -2.30 0.52
C LEU A 34 -0.84 -3.43 -0.49
N GLY A 35 -0.56 -3.21 -1.77
CA GLY A 35 -0.64 -4.22 -2.80
C GLY A 35 -1.93 -4.24 -3.62
N ASP A 36 -2.03 -5.20 -4.51
CA ASP A 36 -3.11 -5.37 -5.49
C ASP A 36 -3.28 -4.14 -6.39
N ILE A 37 -2.23 -3.85 -7.17
CA ILE A 37 -2.10 -2.57 -7.88
C ILE A 37 -2.79 -2.60 -9.24
N LEU A 38 -2.46 -3.59 -10.11
CA LEU A 38 -2.83 -3.56 -11.53
C LEU A 38 -3.92 -4.57 -11.91
N TYR A 39 -3.83 -5.81 -11.44
CA TYR A 39 -4.74 -6.88 -11.83
C TYR A 39 -6.03 -6.84 -11.01
N HIS A 40 -7.18 -6.95 -11.69
CA HIS A 40 -8.48 -6.89 -11.03
C HIS A 40 -8.78 -8.10 -10.12
N GLY A 41 -8.09 -9.22 -10.32
CA GLY A 41 -8.32 -10.47 -9.61
C GLY A 41 -9.46 -11.31 -10.25
N PRO A 42 -9.31 -12.65 -10.30
CA PRO A 42 -10.26 -13.51 -11.03
C PRO A 42 -11.63 -13.62 -10.33
N ARG A 43 -11.70 -13.24 -9.05
CA ARG A 43 -12.94 -13.31 -8.25
C ARG A 43 -13.69 -11.99 -8.15
N ASN A 44 -13.09 -10.91 -8.64
CA ASN A 44 -13.68 -9.57 -8.59
C ASN A 44 -14.28 -9.18 -9.93
N ASP A 45 -15.36 -8.43 -9.90
CA ASP A 45 -15.82 -7.69 -11.07
C ASP A 45 -14.79 -6.62 -11.46
N LEU A 46 -14.81 -6.20 -12.72
CA LEU A 46 -13.96 -5.11 -13.17
C LEU A 46 -14.30 -3.83 -12.39
N PRO A 47 -13.29 -3.18 -11.78
CA PRO A 47 -13.54 -1.92 -11.09
C PRO A 47 -13.83 -0.79 -12.07
N LYS A 48 -14.35 0.31 -11.55
CA LYS A 48 -14.65 1.51 -12.32
C LYS A 48 -13.40 2.00 -13.05
N ASP A 49 -13.53 2.23 -14.37
CA ASP A 49 -12.46 2.69 -15.25
C ASP A 49 -11.20 1.80 -15.11
N TYR A 50 -11.40 0.49 -15.35
CA TYR A 50 -10.29 -0.45 -15.39
C TYR A 50 -9.35 -0.14 -16.55
N ALA A 51 -8.23 0.48 -16.24
CA ALA A 51 -7.22 0.92 -17.21
C ALA A 51 -5.82 0.80 -16.60
N PRO A 52 -5.27 -0.43 -16.50
CA PRO A 52 -3.97 -0.66 -15.84
C PRO A 52 -2.83 0.15 -16.43
N LYS A 53 -2.82 0.36 -17.75
CA LYS A 53 -1.77 1.19 -18.40
C LYS A 53 -1.77 2.63 -17.89
N LYS A 54 -2.93 3.18 -17.61
CA LYS A 54 -3.05 4.53 -17.05
C LYS A 54 -2.60 4.57 -15.59
N VAL A 55 -2.92 3.55 -14.81
CA VAL A 55 -2.43 3.39 -13.43
C VAL A 55 -0.90 3.32 -13.41
N ILE A 56 -0.30 2.55 -14.31
CA ILE A 56 1.16 2.46 -14.47
C ILE A 56 1.78 3.84 -14.71
N GLU A 57 1.22 4.61 -15.65
CA GLU A 57 1.69 5.96 -15.97
C GLU A 57 1.62 6.90 -14.77
N ILE A 58 0.48 6.92 -14.08
CA ILE A 58 0.26 7.77 -12.91
C ILE A 58 1.26 7.43 -11.80
N LEU A 59 1.37 6.16 -11.42
CA LEU A 59 2.22 5.72 -10.31
C LEU A 59 3.70 5.87 -10.64
N ASN A 60 4.13 5.56 -11.86
CA ASN A 60 5.52 5.78 -12.27
C ASN A 60 5.91 7.26 -12.26
N GLY A 61 4.94 8.15 -12.49
CA GLY A 61 5.15 9.60 -12.40
C GLY A 61 5.44 10.09 -10.98
N MET A 62 5.08 9.32 -9.95
CA MET A 62 5.32 9.65 -8.54
C MET A 62 6.15 8.59 -7.80
N LYS A 63 6.95 7.83 -8.52
CA LYS A 63 7.70 6.67 -8.00
C LYS A 63 8.58 6.96 -6.79
N GLU A 64 9.12 8.17 -6.68
CA GLU A 64 10.01 8.55 -5.57
C GLU A 64 9.27 8.77 -4.24
N GLU A 65 7.97 8.93 -4.31
CA GLU A 65 7.09 9.12 -3.17
C GLU A 65 6.43 7.83 -2.69
N LEU A 66 6.61 6.73 -3.46
CA LEU A 66 5.93 5.47 -3.21
C LEU A 66 6.76 4.48 -2.40
N LEU A 67 6.09 3.82 -1.47
CA LEU A 67 6.51 2.57 -0.87
C LEU A 67 5.38 1.56 -1.10
N CYS A 68 5.69 0.39 -1.63
CA CYS A 68 4.69 -0.60 -1.98
C CYS A 68 5.09 -1.99 -1.47
N ILE A 69 4.12 -2.71 -0.96
CA ILE A 69 4.25 -4.13 -0.62
C ILE A 69 3.37 -4.97 -1.55
N ARG A 70 3.66 -6.27 -1.61
CA ARG A 70 3.02 -7.21 -2.52
C ARG A 70 1.65 -7.64 -2.02
N GLY A 71 0.63 -7.51 -2.88
CA GLY A 71 -0.66 -8.16 -2.71
C GLY A 71 -0.70 -9.53 -3.38
N ASN A 72 -1.79 -10.28 -3.18
CA ASN A 72 -1.95 -11.60 -3.79
C ASN A 72 -2.13 -11.55 -5.31
N CYS A 73 -2.54 -10.42 -5.86
CA CYS A 73 -2.68 -10.22 -7.31
C CYS A 73 -1.43 -9.65 -8.00
N ASP A 74 -0.43 -9.25 -7.23
CA ASP A 74 0.80 -8.66 -7.80
C ASP A 74 1.80 -9.76 -8.20
N CYS A 75 2.40 -9.63 -9.36
CA CYS A 75 3.34 -10.60 -9.87
C CYS A 75 4.55 -9.95 -10.54
N GLU A 76 5.49 -10.80 -10.96
CA GLU A 76 6.75 -10.37 -11.58
C GLU A 76 6.52 -9.55 -12.86
N VAL A 77 5.46 -9.85 -13.61
CA VAL A 77 5.11 -9.08 -14.81
C VAL A 77 4.75 -7.64 -14.46
N ASP A 78 4.03 -7.43 -13.35
CA ASP A 78 3.69 -6.09 -12.89
C ASP A 78 4.95 -5.31 -12.48
N GLN A 79 5.92 -5.99 -11.85
CA GLN A 79 7.21 -5.38 -11.51
C GLN A 79 7.99 -4.93 -12.75
N MET A 80 7.83 -5.59 -13.88
CA MET A 80 8.52 -5.21 -15.12
C MET A 80 8.04 -3.85 -15.65
N VAL A 81 6.84 -3.41 -15.34
CA VAL A 81 6.24 -2.17 -15.83
C VAL A 81 6.14 -1.06 -14.78
N LEU A 82 6.25 -1.41 -13.51
CA LEU A 82 6.27 -0.44 -12.40
C LEU A 82 7.73 -0.12 -12.01
N LYS A 83 8.06 1.18 -11.93
CA LYS A 83 9.41 1.68 -11.70
C LYS A 83 9.75 1.87 -10.22
N PHE A 84 9.07 1.18 -9.34
CA PHE A 84 9.31 1.12 -7.91
C PHE A 84 9.09 -0.31 -7.41
N PRO A 85 9.75 -0.75 -6.32
CA PRO A 85 9.62 -2.13 -5.84
C PRO A 85 8.20 -2.46 -5.37
N ILE A 86 7.67 -3.63 -5.78
CA ILE A 86 6.33 -4.10 -5.41
C ILE A 86 6.30 -5.54 -4.86
N LEU A 87 7.44 -6.21 -4.74
CA LEU A 87 7.49 -7.66 -4.46
C LEU A 87 7.79 -8.02 -3.01
N ALA A 88 7.92 -7.05 -2.11
CA ALA A 88 8.09 -7.32 -0.69
C ALA A 88 6.76 -7.75 -0.05
N ASP A 89 6.73 -8.91 0.59
CA ASP A 89 5.51 -9.45 1.20
C ASP A 89 5.05 -8.64 2.43
N TYR A 90 5.96 -7.95 3.09
CA TYR A 90 5.69 -7.08 4.24
C TYR A 90 6.81 -6.05 4.40
N CYS A 91 6.56 -5.06 5.24
CA CYS A 91 7.61 -4.20 5.74
C CYS A 91 7.36 -3.79 7.18
N TYR A 92 8.45 -3.49 7.88
CA TYR A 92 8.40 -2.82 9.18
C TYR A 92 8.71 -1.35 8.99
N LEU A 93 7.90 -0.48 9.59
CA LEU A 93 8.14 0.94 9.68
C LEU A 93 8.28 1.32 11.15
N ASN A 94 9.37 1.99 11.47
CA ASN A 94 9.57 2.50 12.81
C ASN A 94 9.35 4.01 12.82
N LEU A 95 8.38 4.46 13.59
CA LEU A 95 8.11 5.86 13.81
C LEU A 95 8.73 6.28 15.14
N ALA A 96 9.61 7.29 15.10
CA ALA A 96 10.19 7.83 16.30
C ALA A 96 9.11 8.49 17.17
N GLY A 97 9.07 8.12 18.42
CA GLY A 97 8.22 8.74 19.42
C GLY A 97 8.86 9.99 20.03
N ASP A 98 8.35 10.39 21.19
CA ASP A 98 8.91 11.50 21.95
C ASP A 98 10.27 11.09 22.54
N PRO A 99 11.38 11.81 22.25
CA PRO A 99 12.69 11.49 22.80
C PRO A 99 12.77 11.52 24.33
N GLU A 100 11.86 12.25 24.97
CA GLU A 100 11.76 12.35 26.43
C GLU A 100 11.00 11.19 27.07
N GLU A 101 10.27 10.40 26.25
CA GLU A 101 9.43 9.29 26.71
C GLU A 101 10.04 7.95 26.33
N LYS A 102 10.37 7.11 27.32
CA LYS A 102 10.87 5.76 27.08
C LYS A 102 9.82 4.91 26.38
N ASN A 103 10.24 4.18 25.34
CA ASN A 103 9.40 3.26 24.58
C ASN A 103 8.22 3.94 23.85
N SER A 104 8.35 5.22 23.48
CA SER A 104 7.36 5.94 22.69
C SER A 104 7.43 5.63 21.18
N ASP A 105 8.50 4.97 20.73
CA ASP A 105 8.63 4.54 19.34
C ASP A 105 7.53 3.53 18.98
N ILE A 106 6.96 3.73 17.80
CA ILE A 106 5.89 2.87 17.29
C ILE A 106 6.43 2.06 16.11
N THR A 107 6.25 0.74 16.17
CA THR A 107 6.53 -0.16 15.07
C THR A 107 5.23 -0.50 14.32
N ILE A 108 5.27 -0.34 13.01
CA ILE A 108 4.16 -0.68 12.13
C ILE A 108 4.59 -1.88 11.29
N PHE A 109 3.80 -2.95 11.31
CA PHE A 109 3.90 -4.06 10.37
C PHE A 109 2.88 -3.84 9.27
N ALA A 110 3.35 -3.56 8.06
CA ALA A 110 2.51 -3.37 6.89
C ALA A 110 2.55 -4.61 6.01
N THR A 111 1.37 -5.10 5.66
CA THR A 111 1.18 -6.29 4.83
C THR A 111 -0.09 -6.13 3.99
N HIS A 112 -0.27 -6.99 2.99
CA HIS A 112 -1.50 -6.92 2.19
C HIS A 112 -2.73 -7.41 2.97
N GLY A 113 -2.62 -8.52 3.67
CA GLY A 113 -3.70 -9.07 4.49
C GLY A 113 -4.19 -10.46 4.07
N HIS A 114 -3.62 -11.05 3.00
CA HIS A 114 -3.98 -12.40 2.57
C HIS A 114 -3.24 -13.51 3.34
N VAL A 115 -2.13 -13.19 4.01
CA VAL A 115 -1.38 -14.10 4.87
C VAL A 115 -1.52 -13.67 6.33
N PHE A 116 -0.99 -12.52 6.68
CA PHE A 116 -1.15 -11.93 8.00
C PHE A 116 -2.32 -10.96 8.03
N HIS A 117 -3.16 -11.06 9.04
CA HIS A 117 -4.38 -10.27 9.22
C HIS A 117 -4.81 -10.35 10.70
N PRO A 118 -5.87 -9.66 11.14
CA PRO A 118 -6.26 -9.65 12.55
C PRO A 118 -6.52 -11.02 13.20
N HIS A 119 -6.82 -12.04 12.39
CA HIS A 119 -7.04 -13.41 12.88
C HIS A 119 -5.85 -14.35 12.67
N ASN A 120 -4.76 -13.87 12.09
CA ASN A 120 -3.49 -14.56 11.91
C ASN A 120 -2.36 -13.55 12.03
N LEU A 121 -2.07 -13.12 13.25
CA LEU A 121 -1.14 -12.04 13.52
C LEU A 121 0.31 -12.47 13.24
N PRO A 122 1.13 -11.58 12.68
CA PRO A 122 2.58 -11.74 12.69
C PRO A 122 3.11 -11.54 14.11
N MET A 123 4.43 -11.69 14.29
CA MET A 123 5.06 -11.37 15.56
C MET A 123 4.99 -9.86 15.80
N LEU A 124 4.15 -9.46 16.75
CA LEU A 124 3.96 -8.09 17.21
C LEU A 124 4.08 -8.04 18.72
N LYS A 125 4.58 -6.93 19.24
CA LYS A 125 4.56 -6.64 20.68
C LYS A 125 3.44 -5.63 20.99
N ASP A 126 3.11 -5.49 22.27
CA ASP A 126 2.11 -4.52 22.72
C ASP A 126 2.47 -3.10 22.25
N GLY A 127 1.50 -2.40 21.66
CA GLY A 127 1.67 -1.08 21.10
C GLY A 127 2.05 -1.04 19.62
N ASP A 128 2.44 -2.17 19.02
CA ASP A 128 2.69 -2.25 17.59
C ASP A 128 1.37 -2.17 16.78
N ILE A 129 1.48 -1.70 15.55
CA ILE A 129 0.34 -1.50 14.65
C ILE A 129 0.43 -2.46 13.48
N LEU A 130 -0.67 -3.17 13.20
CA LEU A 130 -0.85 -3.94 11.97
C LEU A 130 -1.61 -3.09 10.95
N LEU A 131 -1.03 -2.89 9.76
CA LEU A 131 -1.72 -2.32 8.61
C LEU A 131 -1.95 -3.40 7.57
N ASN A 132 -3.18 -3.56 7.12
CA ASN A 132 -3.52 -4.48 6.04
C ASN A 132 -4.67 -3.96 5.17
N GLY A 133 -4.72 -4.42 3.93
CA GLY A 133 -5.79 -4.25 2.96
C GLY A 133 -6.51 -5.57 2.70
N HIS A 134 -6.68 -5.93 1.42
CA HIS A 134 -7.22 -7.18 0.91
C HIS A 134 -8.73 -7.36 1.05
N THR A 135 -9.33 -6.95 2.14
CA THR A 135 -10.76 -7.21 2.42
C THR A 135 -11.70 -6.23 1.70
N HIS A 136 -11.19 -5.13 1.17
CA HIS A 136 -11.96 -4.06 0.50
C HIS A 136 -13.00 -3.38 1.42
N ILE A 137 -12.73 -3.30 2.72
CA ILE A 137 -13.61 -2.66 3.72
C ILE A 137 -13.02 -1.32 4.17
#